data_202cc55dee1354d900fbcb94fd180e85
#
_entry.id   202cc55dee1354d900fbcb94fd180e85
#
_cell.length_a   1.000
_cell.length_b   1.000
_cell.length_c   1.000
_cell.angle_alpha   90.00
_cell.angle_beta   90.00
_cell.angle_gamma   90.00
#
_symmetry.space_group_name_H-M   'P 1'
#
loop_
_entity.id
_entity.type
_entity.pdbx_description
1 polymer ?
#
loop_
_entity_poly.entity_id
_entity_poly.type
_entity_poly.pdbx_seq_one_letter_code
_entity_poly.pdbx_strand_id
1 'polypeptide(L)'
;MPQGEGALRAWIDVAAGEVKSVQADLALRQVQLRFPGRTAQALPLERLQGRVSAARDGRTLRFAAERLAVASGSINWPASRWNLARHDDDRAAAAAAAASGASAATLSFDGGEFTADRLDIGALATLAAQLPLGEAVKQLLIELAPSGQVNNLAARWDGPLDSPRSYTLKAQASALAIAAKPAADANRLGRPGWRNATLDIEASENGGRAQLALNKGAPVFPGLFERPEVAFDSFGTKLSWRIAPQTTGALPVIEVTATDTQFANADAHGQLAKA
;
A
#
# COMPACT_ATOMS: atom_id res chain seq x y z
N MET A 1 -6.19 32.67 10.27
CA MET A 1 -5.69 32.03 11.49
C MET A 1 -5.97 30.54 11.37
N PRO A 2 -5.08 29.64 11.73
CA PRO A 2 -5.42 28.22 11.78
C PRO A 2 -6.49 28.05 12.84
N GLN A 3 -7.67 27.68 12.41
CA GLN A 3 -8.78 27.35 13.30
C GLN A 3 -8.76 25.83 13.44
N GLY A 4 -8.60 25.33 14.62
CA GLY A 4 -8.67 23.92 14.94
C GLY A 4 -9.11 23.75 16.38
N GLU A 5 -9.91 22.73 16.62
CA GLU A 5 -10.38 22.35 17.95
C GLU A 5 -9.87 20.94 18.27
N GLY A 6 -9.64 20.70 19.55
CA GLY A 6 -9.37 19.33 19.96
C GLY A 6 -8.57 19.19 21.23
N ALA A 7 -8.30 17.93 21.54
CA ALA A 7 -7.46 17.50 22.64
C ALA A 7 -6.29 16.70 22.13
N LEU A 8 -5.12 16.98 22.65
CA LEU A 8 -3.91 16.22 22.47
C LEU A 8 -3.33 15.89 23.84
N ARG A 9 -3.04 14.63 24.07
CA ARG A 9 -2.30 14.18 25.26
C ARG A 9 -1.09 13.41 24.77
N ALA A 10 0.10 13.81 25.21
CA ALA A 10 1.33 13.16 24.83
C ALA A 10 2.12 12.68 26.05
N TRP A 11 2.80 11.56 25.87
CA TRP A 11 3.77 11.01 26.81
C TRP A 11 5.09 10.85 26.08
N ILE A 12 6.16 11.25 26.72
CA ILE A 12 7.51 11.17 26.19
C ILE A 12 8.37 10.45 27.23
N ASP A 13 8.98 9.36 26.85
CA ASP A 13 9.92 8.64 27.67
C ASP A 13 11.35 9.00 27.27
N VAL A 14 12.14 9.44 28.26
CA VAL A 14 13.50 9.91 28.04
C VAL A 14 14.45 9.11 28.94
N ALA A 15 15.48 8.51 28.38
CA ALA A 15 16.51 7.81 29.10
C ALA A 15 17.89 8.22 28.59
N ALA A 16 18.82 8.49 29.51
CA ALA A 16 20.18 8.95 29.21
C ALA A 16 20.25 10.19 28.30
N GLY A 17 19.28 11.11 28.42
CA GLY A 17 19.21 12.34 27.61
C GLY A 17 18.65 12.13 26.20
N GLU A 18 18.21 10.92 25.85
CA GLU A 18 17.61 10.59 24.53
C GLU A 18 16.13 10.25 24.68
N VAL A 19 15.33 10.67 23.69
CA VAL A 19 13.93 10.25 23.59
C VAL A 19 13.87 8.80 23.14
N LYS A 20 13.31 7.93 23.98
CA LYS A 20 13.14 6.49 23.70
C LYS A 20 11.78 6.18 23.12
N SER A 21 10.74 6.83 23.61
CA SER A 21 9.41 6.66 23.05
C SER A 21 8.59 7.94 23.13
N VAL A 22 7.65 8.07 22.22
CA VAL A 22 6.62 9.10 22.20
C VAL A 22 5.30 8.42 21.93
N GLN A 23 4.28 8.73 22.70
CA GLN A 23 2.90 8.31 22.47
C GLN A 23 1.98 9.53 22.53
N ALA A 24 1.00 9.60 21.63
CA ALA A 24 0.03 10.68 21.64
C ALA A 24 -1.39 10.16 21.40
N ASP A 25 -2.32 10.58 22.24
CA ASP A 25 -3.75 10.46 21.99
C ASP A 25 -4.23 11.73 21.28
N LEU A 26 -4.93 11.55 20.17
CA LEU A 26 -5.39 12.60 19.28
C LEU A 26 -6.91 12.60 19.23
N ALA A 27 -7.51 13.78 19.38
CA ALA A 27 -8.92 14.04 19.13
C ALA A 27 -9.06 15.46 18.58
N LEU A 28 -8.68 15.60 17.29
CA LEU A 28 -8.55 16.90 16.61
C LEU A 28 -9.64 17.04 15.55
N ARG A 29 -10.16 18.27 15.41
CA ARG A 29 -11.15 18.67 14.39
C ARG A 29 -10.71 19.96 13.72
N GLN A 30 -10.99 20.10 12.43
CA GLN A 30 -10.72 21.31 11.64
C GLN A 30 -9.26 21.78 11.75
N VAL A 31 -8.31 20.85 11.70
CA VAL A 31 -6.88 21.15 11.80
C VAL A 31 -6.20 21.11 10.45
N GLN A 32 -5.10 21.83 10.31
CA GLN A 32 -4.24 21.80 9.11
C GLN A 32 -2.92 21.12 9.44
N LEU A 33 -2.68 20.00 8.79
CA LEU A 33 -1.42 19.27 8.91
C LEU A 33 -0.41 19.80 7.90
N ARG A 34 0.78 20.19 8.36
CA ARG A 34 1.91 20.60 7.53
C ARG A 34 3.07 19.64 7.73
N PHE A 35 3.59 19.10 6.66
CA PHE A 35 4.77 18.25 6.72
C PHE A 35 6.05 19.10 6.65
N PRO A 36 7.07 18.84 7.51
CA PRO A 36 8.34 19.55 7.45
C PRO A 36 9.03 19.39 6.10
N GLY A 37 9.75 20.41 5.65
CA GLY A 37 10.55 20.36 4.43
C GLY A 37 9.82 20.55 3.12
N ARG A 38 8.53 20.90 3.12
CA ARG A 38 7.77 21.23 1.91
C ARG A 38 7.19 22.63 1.98
N THR A 39 7.31 23.36 0.85
CA THR A 39 6.43 24.50 0.49
C THR A 39 4.99 24.05 0.20
N ALA A 40 4.63 22.82 0.54
CA ALA A 40 3.40 22.16 0.16
C ALA A 40 2.17 22.71 0.90
N GLN A 41 1.05 22.66 0.21
CA GLN A 41 -0.27 22.90 0.75
C GLN A 41 -0.48 22.15 2.06
N ALA A 42 -0.98 22.85 3.07
CA ALA A 42 -1.43 22.20 4.29
C ALA A 42 -2.58 21.25 3.98
N LEU A 43 -2.53 20.04 4.51
CA LEU A 43 -3.62 19.07 4.43
C LEU A 43 -4.71 19.48 5.43
N PRO A 44 -5.88 19.93 4.97
CA PRO A 44 -6.98 20.23 5.86
C PRO A 44 -7.59 18.92 6.37
N LEU A 45 -7.62 18.72 7.67
CA LEU A 45 -8.23 17.57 8.32
C LEU A 45 -9.50 18.02 9.04
N GLU A 46 -10.63 17.45 8.64
CA GLU A 46 -11.90 17.63 9.33
C GLU A 46 -11.92 16.89 10.67
N ARG A 47 -11.28 15.73 10.70
CA ARG A 47 -11.13 14.89 11.89
C ARG A 47 -9.85 14.08 11.83
N LEU A 48 -9.12 14.08 12.95
CA LEU A 48 -8.01 13.18 13.22
C LEU A 48 -8.16 12.63 14.62
N GLN A 49 -8.40 11.35 14.76
CA GLN A 49 -8.67 10.71 16.06
C GLN A 49 -7.93 9.37 16.12
N GLY A 50 -7.39 9.06 17.29
CA GLY A 50 -6.71 7.78 17.55
C GLY A 50 -5.50 7.97 18.45
N ARG A 51 -4.72 6.91 18.58
CA ARG A 51 -3.45 6.90 19.29
C ARG A 51 -2.33 6.63 18.29
N VAL A 52 -1.27 7.38 18.40
CA VAL A 52 -0.04 7.15 17.64
C VAL A 52 1.13 6.99 18.60
N SER A 53 2.09 6.15 18.24
CA SER A 53 3.31 6.00 19.01
C SER A 53 4.52 5.82 18.10
N ALA A 54 5.67 6.26 18.59
CA ALA A 54 6.97 6.01 18.00
C ALA A 54 7.91 5.59 19.12
N ALA A 55 8.71 4.56 18.91
CA ALA A 55 9.70 4.10 19.88
C ALA A 55 10.96 3.65 19.16
N ARG A 56 12.11 3.92 19.75
CA ARG A 56 13.41 3.42 19.30
C ARG A 56 13.93 2.40 20.29
N ASP A 57 14.22 1.20 19.80
CA ASP A 57 14.83 0.12 20.54
C ASP A 57 16.09 -0.35 19.79
N GLY A 58 17.23 0.12 20.26
CA GLY A 58 18.49 -0.07 19.55
C GLY A 58 18.43 0.48 18.12
N ARG A 59 18.55 -0.41 17.14
CA ARG A 59 18.51 -0.11 15.70
C ARG A 59 17.11 -0.19 15.08
N THR A 60 16.12 -0.57 15.87
CA THR A 60 14.75 -0.70 15.39
C THR A 60 13.94 0.54 15.76
N LEU A 61 13.38 1.19 14.75
CA LEU A 61 12.40 2.26 14.90
C LEU A 61 11.01 1.69 14.68
N ARG A 62 10.15 1.81 15.69
CA ARG A 62 8.78 1.31 15.65
C ARG A 62 7.82 2.47 15.62
N PHE A 63 6.84 2.39 14.72
CA PHE A 63 5.70 3.29 14.69
C PHE A 63 4.42 2.45 14.81
N ALA A 64 3.47 2.93 15.57
CA ALA A 64 2.17 2.29 15.65
C ALA A 64 1.05 3.32 15.66
N ALA A 65 -0.09 2.91 15.14
CA ALA A 65 -1.33 3.63 15.28
C ALA A 65 -2.43 2.67 15.74
N GLU A 66 -3.24 3.14 16.68
CA GLU A 66 -4.38 2.41 17.20
C GLU A 66 -5.63 3.25 17.03
N ARG A 67 -6.66 2.65 16.41
CA ARG A 67 -7.95 3.31 16.16
C ARG A 67 -7.77 4.66 15.44
N LEU A 68 -6.75 4.76 14.57
CA LEU A 68 -6.51 5.96 13.82
C LEU A 68 -7.59 6.13 12.75
N ALA A 69 -8.36 7.20 12.88
CA ALA A 69 -9.39 7.61 11.93
C ALA A 69 -9.08 9.00 11.41
N VAL A 70 -9.19 9.19 10.09
CA VAL A 70 -8.92 10.46 9.42
C VAL A 70 -10.07 10.80 8.49
N ALA A 71 -10.54 12.05 8.53
CA ALA A 71 -11.46 12.59 7.53
C ALA A 71 -10.90 13.91 6.97
N SER A 72 -10.92 14.04 5.65
CA SER A 72 -10.44 15.22 4.93
C SER A 72 -11.07 15.27 3.53
N GLY A 73 -12.05 16.14 3.30
CA GLY A 73 -12.74 16.22 2.03
C GLY A 73 -13.32 14.87 1.59
N SER A 74 -12.81 14.33 0.48
CA SER A 74 -13.21 13.00 -0.01
C SER A 74 -12.59 11.82 0.74
N ILE A 75 -11.61 12.06 1.61
CA ILE A 75 -10.92 11.02 2.37
C ILE A 75 -11.73 10.71 3.63
N ASN A 76 -12.18 9.47 3.77
CA ASN A 76 -12.80 8.98 4.99
C ASN A 76 -12.14 7.66 5.40
N TRP A 77 -11.01 7.78 6.10
CA TRP A 77 -10.28 6.64 6.62
C TRP A 77 -10.93 6.14 7.91
N PRO A 78 -11.47 4.94 7.94
CA PRO A 78 -12.07 4.38 9.14
C PRO A 78 -11.01 4.06 10.20
N ALA A 79 -11.45 3.95 11.45
CA ALA A 79 -10.56 3.56 12.54
C ALA A 79 -9.81 2.27 12.23
N SER A 80 -8.50 2.35 12.18
CA SER A 80 -7.59 1.25 11.84
C SER A 80 -6.44 1.15 12.83
N ARG A 81 -5.80 -0.02 12.85
CA ARG A 81 -4.56 -0.28 13.59
C ARG A 81 -3.50 -0.68 12.59
N TRP A 82 -2.32 -0.10 12.73
CA TRP A 82 -1.16 -0.52 11.96
C TRP A 82 0.13 -0.37 12.78
N ASN A 83 1.11 -1.19 12.43
CA ASN A 83 2.44 -1.16 13.01
C ASN A 83 3.47 -1.20 11.89
N LEU A 84 4.49 -0.37 12.02
CA LEU A 84 5.66 -0.34 11.16
C LEU A 84 6.90 -0.48 12.03
N ALA A 85 7.68 -1.51 11.82
CA ALA A 85 9.01 -1.65 12.38
C ALA A 85 10.04 -1.53 11.26
N ARG A 86 11.10 -0.79 11.52
CA ARG A 86 12.18 -0.53 10.57
C ARG A 86 13.51 -0.82 11.22
N HIS A 87 14.41 -1.40 10.45
CA HIS A 87 15.78 -1.64 10.87
C HIS A 87 16.69 -0.63 10.17
N ASP A 88 17.42 0.17 10.95
CA ASP A 88 18.38 1.14 10.41
C ASP A 88 19.67 0.42 9.98
N ASP A 89 20.21 0.78 8.81
CA ASP A 89 21.53 0.34 8.36
C ASP A 89 22.64 1.13 9.08
N ASP A 90 23.67 0.43 9.62
CA ASP A 90 24.86 1.07 10.22
C ASP A 90 25.62 1.96 9.24
N ARG A 91 25.61 1.64 7.94
CA ARG A 91 26.25 2.43 6.91
C ARG A 91 25.58 3.77 6.71
N ALA A 92 24.23 3.82 6.75
CA ALA A 92 23.50 5.07 6.60
C ALA A 92 23.66 5.95 7.85
N ALA A 93 23.70 5.36 9.04
CA ALA A 93 23.95 6.09 10.28
C ALA A 93 25.38 6.64 10.32
N ALA A 94 26.38 5.91 9.87
CA ALA A 94 27.77 6.35 9.78
C ALA A 94 27.96 7.43 8.71
N ALA A 95 27.28 7.33 7.56
CA ALA A 95 27.32 8.35 6.50
C ALA A 95 26.61 9.65 6.94
N ALA A 96 25.49 9.55 7.67
CA ALA A 96 24.80 10.71 8.24
C ALA A 96 25.62 11.39 9.35
N ALA A 97 26.37 10.63 10.15
CA ALA A 97 27.29 11.16 11.17
C ALA A 97 28.52 11.83 10.52
N ALA A 98 29.01 11.32 9.39
CA ALA A 98 30.12 11.91 8.64
C ALA A 98 29.72 13.17 7.84
N ALA A 99 28.45 13.27 7.46
CA ALA A 99 27.86 14.40 6.72
C ALA A 99 27.13 15.36 7.66
N SER A 100 27.78 15.83 8.74
CA SER A 100 27.20 16.80 9.70
C SER A 100 26.94 18.20 9.14
N GLY A 101 26.55 18.29 7.88
CA GLY A 101 25.99 19.43 7.19
C GLY A 101 24.57 19.12 6.77
N ALA A 102 23.63 19.38 7.67
CA ALA A 102 22.19 19.24 7.58
C ALA A 102 21.60 19.31 6.15
N SER A 103 21.35 18.19 5.53
CA SER A 103 20.31 18.05 4.52
C SER A 103 19.59 16.74 4.80
N ALA A 104 18.27 16.74 4.67
CA ALA A 104 17.41 15.62 5.00
C ALA A 104 18.05 14.29 4.62
N ALA A 105 18.55 13.57 5.62
CA ALA A 105 19.11 12.25 5.44
C ALA A 105 18.05 11.41 4.77
N THR A 106 18.31 11.00 3.53
CA THR A 106 17.54 9.99 2.85
C THR A 106 17.69 8.74 3.72
N LEU A 107 16.64 8.48 4.52
CA LEU A 107 16.65 7.39 5.47
C LEU A 107 16.70 6.10 4.65
N SER A 108 17.89 5.55 4.54
CA SER A 108 18.11 4.24 3.94
C SER A 108 17.68 3.17 4.94
N PHE A 109 16.83 2.25 4.52
CA PHE A 109 16.29 1.19 5.34
C PHE A 109 16.83 -0.13 4.87
N ASP A 110 17.31 -0.92 5.79
CA ASP A 110 17.86 -2.26 5.52
C ASP A 110 16.85 -3.39 5.72
N GLY A 111 15.59 -3.02 5.95
CA GLY A 111 14.48 -3.93 6.08
C GLY A 111 13.39 -3.41 7.01
N GLY A 112 12.32 -4.17 7.09
CA GLY A 112 11.21 -3.81 7.98
C GLY A 112 10.04 -4.78 7.96
N GLU A 113 9.08 -4.47 8.81
CA GLU A 113 7.82 -5.19 8.92
C GLU A 113 6.68 -4.17 8.96
N PHE A 114 5.60 -4.45 8.23
CA PHE A 114 4.38 -3.65 8.27
C PHE A 114 3.18 -4.55 8.46
N THR A 115 2.33 -4.23 9.44
CA THR A 115 1.06 -4.91 9.66
C THR A 115 -0.06 -3.91 9.75
N ALA A 116 -1.23 -4.26 9.21
CA ALA A 116 -2.43 -3.45 9.34
C ALA A 116 -3.67 -4.35 9.40
N ASP A 117 -4.61 -4.02 10.28
CA ASP A 117 -5.90 -4.72 10.35
C ASP A 117 -6.81 -4.32 9.20
N ARG A 118 -6.75 -3.03 8.81
CA ARG A 118 -7.57 -2.47 7.73
C ARG A 118 -6.90 -1.26 7.12
N LEU A 119 -6.86 -1.21 5.79
CA LEU A 119 -6.40 -0.07 5.01
C LEU A 119 -7.42 0.23 3.91
N ASP A 120 -7.84 1.48 3.78
CA ASP A 120 -8.59 1.97 2.63
C ASP A 120 -7.60 2.41 1.56
N ILE A 121 -7.56 1.68 0.42
CA ILE A 121 -6.59 1.92 -0.64
C ILE A 121 -6.87 3.25 -1.35
N GLY A 122 -8.14 3.60 -1.53
CA GLY A 122 -8.53 4.86 -2.17
C GLY A 122 -8.11 6.06 -1.33
N ALA A 123 -8.36 6.00 -0.03
CA ALA A 123 -7.91 7.02 0.91
C ALA A 123 -6.38 7.11 0.96
N LEU A 124 -5.68 5.97 0.97
CA LEU A 124 -4.21 5.94 0.87
C LEU A 124 -3.69 6.57 -0.41
N ALA A 125 -4.27 6.25 -1.56
CA ALA A 125 -3.86 6.81 -2.84
C ALA A 125 -4.04 8.33 -2.88
N THR A 126 -5.14 8.82 -2.32
CA THR A 126 -5.42 10.26 -2.22
C THR A 126 -4.45 10.97 -1.26
N LEU A 127 -4.17 10.36 -0.10
CA LEU A 127 -3.17 10.87 0.84
C LEU A 127 -1.76 10.82 0.23
N ALA A 128 -1.43 9.76 -0.49
CA ALA A 128 -0.12 9.58 -1.12
C ALA A 128 0.21 10.70 -2.11
N ALA A 129 -0.77 11.24 -2.81
CA ALA A 129 -0.59 12.42 -3.68
C ALA A 129 -0.07 13.65 -2.90
N GLN A 130 -0.35 13.73 -1.60
CA GLN A 130 0.05 14.82 -0.71
C GLN A 130 1.30 14.49 0.14
N LEU A 131 1.75 13.23 0.13
CA LEU A 131 2.96 12.79 0.83
C LEU A 131 4.23 13.00 -0.03
N PRO A 132 5.42 13.08 0.57
CA PRO A 132 6.70 13.19 -0.15
C PRO A 132 7.13 11.85 -0.77
N LEU A 133 6.25 11.26 -1.59
CA LEU A 133 6.57 10.06 -2.36
C LEU A 133 7.27 10.44 -3.66
N GLY A 134 8.08 9.52 -4.20
CA GLY A 134 8.67 9.68 -5.53
C GLY A 134 7.60 9.85 -6.63
N GLU A 135 7.91 10.66 -7.65
CA GLU A 135 6.95 10.96 -8.73
C GLU A 135 6.45 9.71 -9.44
N ALA A 136 7.28 8.68 -9.62
CA ALA A 136 6.88 7.42 -10.22
C ALA A 136 5.74 6.72 -9.44
N VAL A 137 5.82 6.72 -8.11
CA VAL A 137 4.78 6.14 -7.24
C VAL A 137 3.50 6.95 -7.33
N LYS A 138 3.58 8.27 -7.33
CA LYS A 138 2.41 9.14 -7.47
C LYS A 138 1.71 8.94 -8.80
N GLN A 139 2.47 8.92 -9.90
CA GLN A 139 1.92 8.67 -11.23
C GLN A 139 1.24 7.31 -11.31
N LEU A 140 1.86 6.27 -10.75
CA LEU A 140 1.27 4.94 -10.69
C LEU A 140 -0.06 4.92 -9.93
N LEU A 141 -0.14 5.60 -8.78
CA LEU A 141 -1.37 5.69 -7.99
C LEU A 141 -2.47 6.46 -8.72
N ILE A 142 -2.12 7.56 -9.39
CA ILE A 142 -3.06 8.34 -10.21
C ILE A 142 -3.57 7.50 -11.38
N GLU A 143 -2.68 6.80 -12.07
CA GLU A 143 -3.03 5.98 -13.24
C GLU A 143 -3.84 4.75 -12.88
N LEU A 144 -3.52 4.08 -11.78
CA LEU A 144 -4.25 2.90 -11.32
C LEU A 144 -5.59 3.28 -10.69
N ALA A 145 -5.69 4.48 -10.13
CA ALA A 145 -6.83 4.95 -9.36
C ALA A 145 -7.39 3.82 -8.46
N PRO A 146 -6.54 3.18 -7.64
CA PRO A 146 -6.94 1.99 -6.91
C PRO A 146 -7.96 2.35 -5.84
N SER A 147 -8.92 1.47 -5.63
CA SER A 147 -9.89 1.59 -4.54
C SER A 147 -10.20 0.22 -3.95
N GLY A 148 -10.83 0.21 -2.78
CA GLY A 148 -11.15 -1.00 -2.02
C GLY A 148 -10.51 -1.01 -0.65
N GLN A 149 -10.69 -2.11 0.06
CA GLN A 149 -10.14 -2.30 1.41
C GLN A 149 -9.18 -3.47 1.43
N VAL A 150 -8.02 -3.28 2.06
CA VAL A 150 -7.10 -4.36 2.43
C VAL A 150 -7.26 -4.64 3.90
N ASN A 151 -7.43 -5.91 4.23
CA ASN A 151 -7.55 -6.40 5.59
C ASN A 151 -6.42 -7.39 5.88
N ASN A 152 -6.06 -7.50 7.16
CA ASN A 152 -5.06 -8.47 7.63
C ASN A 152 -3.75 -8.42 6.85
N LEU A 153 -3.30 -7.20 6.51
CA LEU A 153 -2.03 -7.01 5.82
C LEU A 153 -0.88 -7.34 6.76
N ALA A 154 0.02 -8.19 6.30
CA ALA A 154 1.32 -8.44 6.91
C ALA A 154 2.39 -8.48 5.81
N ALA A 155 3.34 -7.58 5.90
CA ALA A 155 4.47 -7.49 4.98
C ALA A 155 5.77 -7.47 5.79
N ARG A 156 6.77 -8.18 5.32
CA ARG A 156 8.13 -8.16 5.83
C ARG A 156 9.06 -8.08 4.63
N TRP A 157 10.12 -7.33 4.76
CA TRP A 157 11.12 -7.22 3.70
C TRP A 157 12.51 -7.03 4.29
N ASP A 158 13.50 -7.46 3.54
CA ASP A 158 14.92 -7.28 3.81
C ASP A 158 15.55 -6.47 2.68
N GLY A 159 16.38 -5.50 3.02
CA GLY A 159 16.93 -4.53 2.08
C GLY A 159 16.09 -3.27 1.89
N PRO A 160 16.50 -2.39 0.97
CA PRO A 160 15.75 -1.19 0.62
C PRO A 160 14.35 -1.50 0.13
N LEU A 161 13.35 -0.65 0.46
CA LEU A 161 11.94 -0.89 0.11
C LEU A 161 11.69 -0.84 -1.42
N ASP A 162 12.48 -0.09 -2.15
CA ASP A 162 12.41 0.03 -3.62
C ASP A 162 13.09 -1.11 -4.37
N SER A 163 13.95 -1.87 -3.68
CA SER A 163 14.69 -3.02 -4.22
C SER A 163 14.98 -4.08 -3.15
N PRO A 164 13.94 -4.70 -2.56
CA PRO A 164 14.13 -5.65 -1.47
C PRO A 164 14.85 -6.91 -1.94
N ARG A 165 15.79 -7.39 -1.14
CA ARG A 165 16.48 -8.67 -1.38
C ARG A 165 15.55 -9.86 -1.21
N SER A 166 14.70 -9.77 -0.21
CA SER A 166 13.62 -10.73 0.01
C SER A 166 12.40 -10.04 0.59
N TYR A 167 11.22 -10.60 0.35
CA TYR A 167 10.00 -10.11 0.98
C TYR A 167 8.98 -11.22 1.17
N THR A 168 8.11 -11.03 2.12
CA THR A 168 6.87 -11.80 2.27
C THR A 168 5.70 -10.85 2.42
N LEU A 169 4.60 -11.18 1.76
CA LEU A 169 3.36 -10.40 1.80
C LEU A 169 2.19 -11.34 1.99
N LYS A 170 1.31 -11.02 2.94
CA LYS A 170 0.00 -11.63 3.08
C LYS A 170 -1.03 -10.52 3.20
N ALA A 171 -2.11 -10.63 2.45
CA ALA A 171 -3.18 -9.65 2.50
C ALA A 171 -4.49 -10.23 1.99
N GLN A 172 -5.59 -9.69 2.48
CA GLN A 172 -6.93 -9.91 1.97
C GLN A 172 -7.48 -8.58 1.49
N ALA A 173 -7.97 -8.52 0.26
CA ALA A 173 -8.59 -7.32 -0.28
C ALA A 173 -10.03 -7.57 -0.68
N SER A 174 -10.89 -6.59 -0.47
CA SER A 174 -12.30 -6.63 -0.84
C SER A 174 -12.72 -5.35 -1.55
N ALA A 175 -13.72 -5.46 -2.40
CA ALA A 175 -14.21 -4.37 -3.24
C ALA A 175 -13.06 -3.69 -4.03
N LEU A 176 -12.02 -4.47 -4.36
CA LEU A 176 -10.83 -3.96 -5.05
C LEU A 176 -11.21 -3.54 -6.47
N ALA A 177 -10.83 -2.32 -6.83
CA ALA A 177 -10.95 -1.83 -8.19
C ALA A 177 -9.63 -1.16 -8.63
N ILE A 178 -9.34 -1.32 -9.91
CA ILE A 178 -8.20 -0.69 -10.58
C ILE A 178 -8.70 -0.19 -11.93
N ALA A 179 -8.39 1.07 -12.26
CA ALA A 179 -8.79 1.66 -13.52
C ALA A 179 -8.08 0.99 -14.70
N ALA A 180 -8.86 0.62 -15.72
CA ALA A 180 -8.33 0.23 -17.01
C ALA A 180 -7.73 1.47 -17.71
N LYS A 181 -6.68 1.27 -18.51
CA LYS A 181 -6.09 2.33 -19.33
C LYS A 181 -6.07 1.86 -20.79
N PRO A 182 -6.71 2.57 -21.72
CA PRO A 182 -6.58 2.28 -23.14
C PRO A 182 -5.11 2.29 -23.58
N ALA A 183 -4.78 1.51 -24.57
CA ALA A 183 -3.46 1.61 -25.19
C ALA A 183 -3.29 2.98 -25.86
N ALA A 184 -2.06 3.48 -25.88
CA ALA A 184 -1.72 4.71 -26.59
C ALA A 184 -1.77 4.52 -28.12
N ASP A 185 -1.71 3.27 -28.58
CA ASP A 185 -1.66 2.85 -30.00
C ASP A 185 -2.69 1.74 -30.20
N ALA A 186 -3.43 1.79 -31.30
CA ALA A 186 -4.49 0.84 -31.67
C ALA A 186 -3.97 -0.61 -31.84
N ASN A 187 -2.66 -0.79 -32.08
CA ASN A 187 -2.03 -2.10 -32.24
C ASN A 187 -1.50 -2.69 -30.93
N ARG A 188 -1.70 -2.02 -29.81
CA ARG A 188 -1.28 -2.50 -28.48
C ARG A 188 -2.50 -2.74 -27.60
N LEU A 189 -2.38 -3.72 -26.72
CA LEU A 189 -3.37 -3.94 -25.68
C LEU A 189 -3.21 -2.86 -24.61
N GLY A 190 -4.32 -2.33 -24.16
CA GLY A 190 -4.36 -1.44 -23.01
C GLY A 190 -4.08 -2.19 -21.70
N ARG A 191 -3.89 -1.43 -20.61
CA ARG A 191 -3.76 -2.04 -19.29
C ARG A 191 -5.15 -2.49 -18.81
N PRO A 192 -5.31 -3.76 -18.42
CA PRO A 192 -6.56 -4.22 -17.85
C PRO A 192 -6.91 -3.52 -16.55
N GLY A 193 -8.19 -3.42 -16.28
CA GLY A 193 -8.74 -3.00 -15.01
C GLY A 193 -9.78 -3.99 -14.51
N TRP A 194 -10.23 -3.80 -13.29
CA TRP A 194 -11.34 -4.58 -12.73
C TRP A 194 -12.09 -3.78 -11.67
N ARG A 195 -13.29 -4.21 -11.41
CA ARG A 195 -14.17 -3.66 -10.37
C ARG A 195 -14.71 -4.78 -9.50
N ASN A 196 -14.83 -4.47 -8.21
CA ASN A 196 -15.42 -5.35 -7.20
C ASN A 196 -14.74 -6.72 -7.08
N ALA A 197 -13.39 -6.74 -7.09
CA ALA A 197 -12.64 -7.95 -6.86
C ALA A 197 -12.41 -8.20 -5.36
N THR A 198 -12.43 -9.48 -4.99
CA THR A 198 -11.93 -9.97 -3.72
C THR A 198 -10.65 -10.75 -3.98
N LEU A 199 -9.61 -10.50 -3.21
CA LEU A 199 -8.30 -11.11 -3.37
C LEU A 199 -7.78 -11.57 -2.02
N ASP A 200 -7.36 -12.83 -1.93
CA ASP A 200 -6.52 -13.34 -0.86
C ASP A 200 -5.17 -13.68 -1.48
N ILE A 201 -4.10 -13.10 -0.96
CA ILE A 201 -2.77 -13.21 -1.57
C ILE A 201 -1.70 -13.52 -0.53
N GLU A 202 -0.81 -14.44 -0.88
CA GLU A 202 0.47 -14.68 -0.24
C GLU A 202 1.56 -14.64 -1.31
N ALA A 203 2.54 -13.76 -1.14
CA ALA A 203 3.60 -13.55 -2.11
C ALA A 203 4.97 -13.45 -1.44
N SER A 204 6.00 -13.80 -2.20
CA SER A 204 7.41 -13.62 -1.86
C SER A 204 8.21 -13.30 -3.13
N GLU A 205 9.50 -13.01 -2.97
CA GLU A 205 10.44 -12.82 -4.09
C GLU A 205 10.55 -14.06 -5.00
N ASN A 206 10.20 -15.24 -4.50
CA ASN A 206 10.29 -16.50 -5.26
C ASN A 206 8.97 -16.89 -5.95
N GLY A 207 7.89 -16.17 -5.66
CA GLY A 207 6.57 -16.47 -6.21
C GLY A 207 5.46 -16.31 -5.18
N GLY A 208 4.32 -16.94 -5.42
CA GLY A 208 3.18 -16.82 -4.52
C GLY A 208 1.96 -17.58 -4.97
N ARG A 209 0.89 -17.33 -4.24
CA ARG A 209 -0.45 -17.82 -4.54
C ARG A 209 -1.49 -16.74 -4.28
N ALA A 210 -2.57 -16.78 -5.03
CA ALA A 210 -3.69 -15.90 -4.80
C ALA A 210 -5.01 -16.61 -5.10
N GLN A 211 -6.05 -16.22 -4.39
CA GLN A 211 -7.41 -16.57 -4.73
C GLN A 211 -8.12 -15.28 -5.13
N LEU A 212 -8.58 -15.22 -6.35
CA LEU A 212 -9.31 -14.09 -6.93
C LEU A 212 -10.78 -14.47 -7.09
N ALA A 213 -11.67 -13.61 -6.63
CA ALA A 213 -13.10 -13.75 -6.87
C ALA A 213 -13.69 -12.40 -7.31
N LEU A 214 -14.62 -12.45 -8.24
CA LEU A 214 -15.48 -11.34 -8.65
C LEU A 214 -16.94 -11.75 -8.39
N ASN A 215 -17.64 -10.93 -7.62
CA ASN A 215 -19.09 -11.08 -7.44
C ASN A 215 -19.76 -9.83 -8.01
N LYS A 216 -20.54 -9.99 -9.08
CA LYS A 216 -21.07 -8.86 -9.87
C LYS A 216 -19.97 -7.89 -10.23
N GLY A 217 -18.83 -8.44 -10.65
CA GLY A 217 -17.61 -7.72 -11.00
C GLY A 217 -17.39 -7.68 -12.49
N ALA A 218 -16.57 -6.77 -12.95
CA ALA A 218 -16.28 -6.62 -14.36
C ALA A 218 -14.80 -6.35 -14.58
N PRO A 219 -14.04 -7.33 -15.09
CA PRO A 219 -12.76 -7.03 -15.70
C PRO A 219 -12.97 -6.24 -16.99
N VAL A 220 -12.05 -5.32 -17.24
CA VAL A 220 -12.06 -4.44 -18.41
C VAL A 220 -10.76 -4.70 -19.18
N PHE A 221 -10.87 -5.10 -20.44
CA PHE A 221 -9.74 -5.42 -21.31
C PHE A 221 -9.71 -4.49 -22.53
N PRO A 222 -9.13 -3.28 -22.42
CA PRO A 222 -9.10 -2.32 -23.52
C PRO A 222 -8.31 -2.85 -24.73
N GLY A 223 -8.95 -2.84 -25.89
CA GLY A 223 -8.34 -3.28 -27.14
C GLY A 223 -8.35 -4.79 -27.38
N LEU A 224 -8.89 -5.60 -26.47
CA LEU A 224 -9.00 -7.05 -26.65
C LEU A 224 -10.37 -7.46 -27.19
N PHE A 225 -11.43 -6.79 -26.78
CA PHE A 225 -12.80 -7.07 -27.19
C PHE A 225 -13.47 -5.79 -27.70
N GLU A 226 -14.47 -5.93 -28.60
CA GLU A 226 -15.30 -4.79 -29.05
C GLU A 226 -15.96 -4.08 -27.86
N ARG A 227 -16.43 -4.86 -26.89
CA ARG A 227 -16.86 -4.36 -25.58
C ARG A 227 -15.79 -4.72 -24.57
N PRO A 228 -14.97 -3.76 -24.14
CA PRO A 228 -13.83 -4.04 -23.29
C PRO A 228 -14.22 -4.53 -21.88
N GLU A 229 -15.44 -4.29 -21.46
CA GLU A 229 -15.96 -4.72 -20.14
C GLU A 229 -16.68 -6.07 -20.28
N VAL A 230 -16.22 -7.06 -19.54
CA VAL A 230 -16.83 -8.38 -19.44
C VAL A 230 -17.47 -8.52 -18.07
N ALA A 231 -18.79 -8.35 -18.00
CA ALA A 231 -19.52 -8.50 -16.73
C ALA A 231 -19.65 -9.97 -16.35
N PHE A 232 -19.34 -10.29 -15.09
CA PHE A 232 -19.56 -11.59 -14.49
C PHE A 232 -20.52 -11.48 -13.31
N ASP A 233 -21.50 -12.40 -13.22
CA ASP A 233 -22.28 -12.62 -12.02
C ASP A 233 -21.37 -13.22 -10.94
N SER A 234 -20.53 -14.17 -11.35
CA SER A 234 -19.49 -14.74 -10.52
C SER A 234 -18.28 -15.15 -11.35
N PHE A 235 -17.10 -14.91 -10.81
CA PHE A 235 -15.84 -15.43 -11.32
C PHE A 235 -14.98 -15.82 -10.12
N GLY A 236 -14.28 -16.93 -10.21
CA GLY A 236 -13.34 -17.38 -9.18
C GLY A 236 -12.19 -18.15 -9.81
N THR A 237 -10.99 -17.94 -9.30
CA THR A 237 -9.79 -18.68 -9.71
C THR A 237 -8.75 -18.71 -8.61
N LYS A 238 -8.00 -19.80 -8.56
CA LYS A 238 -6.78 -19.90 -7.76
C LYS A 238 -5.58 -19.73 -8.68
N LEU A 239 -4.72 -18.80 -8.32
CA LEU A 239 -3.49 -18.51 -9.05
C LEU A 239 -2.30 -18.95 -8.21
N SER A 240 -1.31 -19.52 -8.84
CA SER A 240 0.02 -19.70 -8.27
C SER A 240 1.06 -19.25 -9.29
N TRP A 241 2.13 -18.67 -8.82
CA TRP A 241 3.23 -18.27 -9.69
C TRP A 241 4.57 -18.56 -9.04
N ARG A 242 5.55 -18.79 -9.89
CA ARG A 242 6.95 -18.98 -9.51
C ARG A 242 7.79 -17.99 -10.30
N ILE A 243 8.74 -17.37 -9.62
CA ILE A 243 9.71 -16.45 -10.20
C ILE A 243 11.03 -17.18 -10.20
N ALA A 244 11.53 -17.53 -11.39
CA ALA A 244 12.84 -18.17 -11.51
C ALA A 244 13.95 -17.14 -11.26
N PRO A 245 15.00 -17.50 -10.51
CA PRO A 245 16.13 -16.60 -10.27
C PRO A 245 16.76 -16.18 -11.60
N GLN A 246 17.16 -14.92 -11.69
CA GLN A 246 17.79 -14.36 -12.88
C GLN A 246 19.16 -14.99 -13.11
N THR A 247 19.40 -15.46 -14.32
CA THR A 247 20.78 -15.57 -14.83
C THR A 247 21.23 -14.17 -15.24
N THR A 248 22.45 -13.79 -14.91
CA THR A 248 23.01 -12.44 -15.11
C THR A 248 22.62 -11.85 -16.47
N GLY A 249 21.85 -10.74 -16.44
CA GLY A 249 21.45 -9.98 -17.65
C GLY A 249 20.15 -10.40 -18.34
N ALA A 250 19.43 -11.42 -17.86
CA ALA A 250 18.13 -11.82 -18.42
C ALA A 250 16.97 -11.28 -17.55
N LEU A 251 15.81 -11.03 -18.16
CA LEU A 251 14.58 -10.76 -17.44
C LEU A 251 14.12 -12.02 -16.66
N PRO A 252 13.53 -11.88 -15.47
CA PRO A 252 13.01 -13.02 -14.73
C PRO A 252 11.92 -13.74 -15.51
N VAL A 253 11.95 -15.04 -15.51
CA VAL A 253 10.86 -15.86 -16.05
C VAL A 253 9.82 -16.05 -14.94
N ILE A 254 8.60 -15.64 -15.24
CA ILE A 254 7.46 -15.82 -14.34
C ILE A 254 6.56 -16.88 -14.92
N GLU A 255 6.41 -17.97 -14.20
CA GLU A 255 5.50 -19.06 -14.52
C GLU A 255 4.21 -18.88 -13.72
N VAL A 256 3.08 -18.78 -14.40
CA VAL A 256 1.77 -18.60 -13.75
C VAL A 256 0.89 -19.77 -14.06
N THR A 257 0.25 -20.34 -13.06
CA THR A 257 -0.74 -21.41 -13.19
C THR A 257 -2.06 -20.94 -12.59
N ALA A 258 -3.14 -21.11 -13.35
CA ALA A 258 -4.50 -20.92 -12.87
C ALA A 258 -5.18 -22.27 -12.69
N THR A 259 -5.87 -22.46 -11.57
CA THR A 259 -6.62 -23.69 -11.25
C THR A 259 -7.99 -23.33 -10.68
N ASP A 260 -8.90 -24.30 -10.77
CA ASP A 260 -10.26 -24.16 -10.21
C ASP A 260 -10.98 -22.90 -10.73
N THR A 261 -10.75 -22.55 -11.99
CA THR A 261 -11.38 -21.36 -12.58
C THR A 261 -12.85 -21.67 -12.89
N GLN A 262 -13.74 -20.86 -12.34
CA GLN A 262 -15.18 -20.92 -12.53
C GLN A 262 -15.68 -19.55 -12.94
N PHE A 263 -16.64 -19.50 -13.85
CA PHE A 263 -17.28 -18.24 -14.22
C PHE A 263 -18.74 -18.47 -14.60
N ALA A 264 -19.54 -17.46 -14.32
CA ALA A 264 -20.92 -17.37 -14.77
C ALA A 264 -21.26 -15.93 -15.12
N ASN A 265 -22.00 -15.73 -16.20
CA ASN A 265 -22.67 -14.50 -16.56
C ASN A 265 -24.03 -14.83 -17.19
N ALA A 266 -24.76 -13.80 -17.66
CA ALA A 266 -26.09 -13.96 -18.24
C ALA A 266 -26.13 -14.93 -19.44
N ASP A 267 -25.03 -15.05 -20.18
CA ASP A 267 -24.98 -15.74 -21.48
C ASP A 267 -24.24 -17.08 -21.41
N ALA A 268 -23.37 -17.27 -20.40
CA ALA A 268 -22.49 -18.43 -20.33
C ALA A 268 -22.09 -18.77 -18.90
N HIS A 269 -21.79 -20.06 -18.68
CA HIS A 269 -21.10 -20.52 -17.48
C HIS A 269 -20.08 -21.59 -17.88
N GLY A 270 -19.01 -21.68 -17.11
CA GLY A 270 -17.96 -22.64 -17.38
C GLY A 270 -17.05 -22.90 -16.20
N GLN A 271 -16.31 -23.99 -16.32
CA GLN A 271 -15.30 -24.39 -15.35
C GLN A 271 -14.06 -24.91 -16.08
N LEU A 272 -12.90 -24.48 -15.60
CA LEU A 272 -11.60 -24.93 -16.07
C LEU A 272 -10.79 -25.44 -14.88
N ALA A 273 -10.38 -26.70 -14.92
CA ALA A 273 -9.64 -27.30 -13.81
C ALA A 273 -8.21 -26.76 -13.69
N LYS A 274 -7.54 -26.54 -14.83
CA LYS A 274 -6.17 -26.01 -14.89
C LYS A 274 -5.90 -25.32 -16.22
N ALA A 275 -5.19 -24.20 -16.18
CA ALA A 275 -4.63 -23.49 -17.32
C ALA A 275 -3.17 -23.10 -17.04
#